data_47ae93d2261062dbea95e83373dd1dbc
#
_entry.id   47ae93d2261062dbea95e83373dd1dbc
#
_cell.length_a   1.000
_cell.length_b   1.000
_cell.length_c   1.000
_cell.angle_alpha   90.00
_cell.angle_beta   90.00
_cell.angle_gamma   90.00
#
_symmetry.space_group_name_H-M   'P 1'
#
loop_
_entity.id
_entity.type
_entity.pdbx_description
1 polymer ?
#
loop_
_entity_poly.entity_id
_entity_poly.type
_entity_poly.pdbx_seq_one_letter_code
_entity_poly.pdbx_strand_id
1 'polypeptide(L)'
;MAVIQRVGSPAKPRKWMSVHEMGDMLGLKKTDRYWLVHKNYFRTETLLGKMRVEIASFEKWYANQDWYHKVNGEAPGKELRLRSYSPKEIQEMLGTDNATVYEILKKNNIETVTVNERLRVPTDAFWDWYHSQSRYRTQEDRKKDAAAEAASLSMPEMARLLDVPRSTVYGILSSKKY
;
A
#
# COMPACT_ATOMS: atom_id res chain seq x y z
N MET A 1 -21.08 -41.14 36.69
CA MET A 1 -21.89 -40.65 35.54
C MET A 1 -21.02 -39.73 34.70
N ALA A 2 -20.63 -40.19 33.51
CA ALA A 2 -19.77 -39.43 32.62
C ALA A 2 -20.66 -38.44 31.81
N VAL A 3 -20.40 -37.13 31.95
CA VAL A 3 -21.06 -36.10 31.16
C VAL A 3 -20.40 -36.08 29.79
N ILE A 4 -21.08 -36.62 28.79
CA ILE A 4 -20.66 -36.54 27.40
C ILE A 4 -20.89 -35.09 26.94
N GLN A 5 -19.84 -34.28 26.93
CA GLN A 5 -19.86 -32.99 26.21
C GLN A 5 -20.00 -33.30 24.73
N ARG A 6 -21.14 -32.96 24.15
CA ARG A 6 -21.34 -32.93 22.70
C ARG A 6 -20.45 -31.80 22.13
N VAL A 7 -19.32 -32.20 21.59
CA VAL A 7 -18.53 -31.32 20.72
C VAL A 7 -19.39 -31.06 19.49
N GLY A 8 -19.96 -29.86 19.41
CA GLY A 8 -20.73 -29.43 18.24
C GLY A 8 -19.82 -29.45 17.01
N SER A 9 -20.27 -30.14 15.95
CA SER A 9 -19.59 -30.10 14.65
C SER A 9 -19.33 -28.64 14.25
N PRO A 10 -18.17 -28.31 13.73
CA PRO A 10 -17.89 -26.94 13.28
C PRO A 10 -18.96 -26.53 12.26
N ALA A 11 -19.67 -25.46 12.55
CA ALA A 11 -20.69 -24.92 11.67
C ALA A 11 -20.06 -24.65 10.29
N LYS A 12 -20.65 -25.16 9.21
CA LYS A 12 -20.19 -24.88 7.84
C LYS A 12 -20.05 -23.38 7.66
N PRO A 13 -18.95 -22.87 7.08
CA PRO A 13 -18.75 -21.45 6.88
C PRO A 13 -19.93 -20.89 6.08
N ARG A 14 -20.51 -19.79 6.55
CA ARG A 14 -21.65 -19.13 5.89
C ARG A 14 -21.19 -18.61 4.54
N LYS A 15 -21.93 -18.96 3.49
CA LYS A 15 -21.66 -18.46 2.13
C LYS A 15 -22.31 -17.09 1.87
N TRP A 16 -23.46 -16.80 2.48
CA TRP A 16 -24.27 -15.62 2.22
C TRP A 16 -24.53 -14.83 3.50
N MET A 17 -24.55 -13.50 3.38
CA MET A 17 -25.03 -12.58 4.39
C MET A 17 -26.21 -11.76 3.87
N SER A 18 -27.00 -11.18 4.75
CA SER A 18 -28.07 -10.27 4.36
C SER A 18 -27.50 -8.91 3.96
N VAL A 19 -28.24 -8.14 3.16
CA VAL A 19 -27.90 -6.73 2.85
C VAL A 19 -27.84 -5.88 4.11
N HIS A 20 -28.66 -6.23 5.12
CA HIS A 20 -28.66 -5.55 6.41
C HIS A 20 -27.34 -5.77 7.16
N GLU A 21 -26.91 -7.03 7.30
CA GLU A 21 -25.64 -7.38 7.95
C GLU A 21 -24.45 -6.71 7.26
N MET A 22 -24.39 -6.73 5.93
CA MET A 22 -23.37 -6.01 5.17
C MET A 22 -23.37 -4.50 5.47
N GLY A 23 -24.56 -3.91 5.49
CA GLY A 23 -24.72 -2.50 5.79
C GLY A 23 -24.30 -2.12 7.21
N ASP A 24 -24.65 -2.95 8.19
CA ASP A 24 -24.22 -2.74 9.59
C ASP A 24 -22.72 -2.89 9.72
N MET A 25 -22.13 -3.86 9.03
CA MET A 25 -20.68 -4.06 9.00
C MET A 25 -19.94 -2.82 8.47
N LEU A 26 -20.50 -2.12 7.48
CA LEU A 26 -19.94 -0.91 6.87
C LEU A 26 -20.44 0.40 7.50
N GLY A 27 -21.31 0.34 8.53
CA GLY A 27 -21.90 1.53 9.15
C GLY A 27 -22.82 2.33 8.21
N LEU A 28 -23.44 1.67 7.22
CA LEU A 28 -24.24 2.32 6.19
C LEU A 28 -25.70 2.48 6.59
N LYS A 29 -26.29 3.61 6.20
CA LYS A 29 -27.75 3.84 6.29
C LYS A 29 -28.49 2.97 5.26
N LYS A 30 -29.79 2.79 5.45
CA LYS A 30 -30.65 1.94 4.58
C LYS A 30 -30.54 2.29 3.09
N THR A 31 -30.55 3.58 2.77
CA THR A 31 -30.42 4.06 1.38
C THR A 31 -29.07 3.72 0.77
N ASP A 32 -27.99 3.90 1.53
CA ASP A 32 -26.63 3.66 1.05
C ASP A 32 -26.36 2.18 0.83
N ARG A 33 -26.95 1.31 1.67
CA ARG A 33 -26.92 -0.15 1.49
C ARG A 33 -27.57 -0.56 0.17
N TYR A 34 -28.73 0.04 -0.13
CA TYR A 34 -29.45 -0.20 -1.38
C TYR A 34 -28.59 0.19 -2.58
N TRP A 35 -28.02 1.39 -2.57
CA TRP A 35 -27.15 1.86 -3.66
C TRP A 35 -25.90 1.00 -3.83
N LEU A 36 -25.27 0.57 -2.74
CA LEU A 36 -24.07 -0.24 -2.80
C LEU A 36 -24.31 -1.59 -3.46
N VAL A 37 -25.39 -2.30 -3.12
CA VAL A 37 -25.67 -3.60 -3.73
C VAL A 37 -26.04 -3.49 -5.21
N HIS A 38 -26.59 -2.36 -5.68
CA HIS A 38 -26.92 -2.12 -7.07
C HIS A 38 -25.73 -1.67 -7.92
N LYS A 39 -24.58 -1.37 -7.30
CA LYS A 39 -23.34 -1.08 -8.04
C LYS A 39 -22.63 -2.33 -8.58
N ASN A 40 -23.12 -3.52 -8.26
CA ASN A 40 -22.58 -4.81 -8.74
C ASN A 40 -21.08 -5.01 -8.50
N TYR A 41 -20.53 -4.45 -7.42
CA TYR A 41 -19.14 -4.62 -7.06
C TYR A 41 -18.82 -6.02 -6.55
N PHE A 42 -19.80 -6.73 -6.02
CA PHE A 42 -19.74 -8.09 -5.51
C PHE A 42 -21.02 -8.86 -5.87
N ARG A 43 -20.94 -10.18 -5.78
CA ARG A 43 -22.04 -11.05 -6.17
C ARG A 43 -23.22 -10.95 -5.19
N THR A 44 -24.39 -10.72 -5.75
CA THR A 44 -25.67 -10.77 -5.03
C THR A 44 -26.58 -11.82 -5.65
N GLU A 45 -27.45 -12.41 -4.85
CA GLU A 45 -28.44 -13.38 -5.30
C GLU A 45 -29.73 -13.25 -4.48
N THR A 46 -30.87 -13.48 -5.12
CA THR A 46 -32.15 -13.50 -4.43
C THR A 46 -32.46 -14.93 -3.98
N LEU A 47 -32.42 -15.17 -2.68
CA LEU A 47 -32.71 -16.45 -2.05
C LEU A 47 -33.97 -16.32 -1.21
N LEU A 48 -34.98 -17.15 -1.49
CA LEU A 48 -36.28 -17.13 -0.80
C LEU A 48 -36.92 -15.73 -0.76
N GLY A 49 -36.89 -15.03 -1.89
CA GLY A 49 -37.46 -13.68 -2.02
C GLY A 49 -36.66 -12.56 -1.33
N LYS A 50 -35.46 -12.85 -0.80
CA LYS A 50 -34.60 -11.87 -0.14
C LYS A 50 -33.22 -11.79 -0.80
N MET A 51 -32.79 -10.57 -1.08
CA MET A 51 -31.43 -10.32 -1.61
C MET A 51 -30.37 -10.69 -0.60
N ARG A 52 -29.36 -11.43 -1.05
CA ARG A 52 -28.20 -11.89 -0.27
C ARG A 52 -26.91 -11.49 -0.95
N VAL A 53 -25.89 -11.26 -0.16
CA VAL A 53 -24.54 -10.91 -0.59
C VAL A 53 -23.63 -12.13 -0.37
N GLU A 54 -22.89 -12.53 -1.38
CA GLU A 54 -21.90 -13.59 -1.25
C GLU A 54 -20.69 -13.07 -0.49
N ILE A 55 -20.40 -13.69 0.67
CA ILE A 55 -19.36 -13.23 1.59
C ILE A 55 -18.00 -13.22 0.91
N ALA A 56 -17.64 -14.28 0.19
CA ALA A 56 -16.33 -14.38 -0.46
C ALA A 56 -16.12 -13.27 -1.51
N SER A 57 -17.12 -12.95 -2.33
CA SER A 57 -17.03 -11.88 -3.33
C SER A 57 -17.00 -10.49 -2.68
N PHE A 58 -17.72 -10.29 -1.59
CA PHE A 58 -17.67 -9.07 -0.80
C PHE A 58 -16.29 -8.85 -0.17
N GLU A 59 -15.70 -9.86 0.46
CA GLU A 59 -14.36 -9.75 1.05
C GLU A 59 -13.28 -9.49 -0.02
N LYS A 60 -13.40 -10.13 -1.19
CA LYS A 60 -12.51 -9.86 -2.32
C LYS A 60 -12.64 -8.41 -2.81
N TRP A 61 -13.85 -7.90 -2.93
CA TRP A 61 -14.07 -6.48 -3.26
C TRP A 61 -13.52 -5.57 -2.17
N TYR A 62 -13.80 -5.87 -0.89
CA TYR A 62 -13.33 -5.09 0.25
C TYR A 62 -11.80 -4.99 0.32
N ALA A 63 -11.11 -6.07 -0.01
CA ALA A 63 -9.65 -6.08 -0.10
C ALA A 63 -9.09 -5.23 -1.26
N ASN A 64 -9.93 -4.87 -2.25
CA ASN A 64 -9.54 -4.16 -3.46
C ASN A 64 -10.12 -2.74 -3.58
N GLN A 65 -10.64 -2.18 -2.51
CA GLN A 65 -11.15 -0.81 -2.46
C GLN A 65 -10.64 -0.09 -1.21
N ASP A 66 -10.70 1.25 -1.17
CA ASP A 66 -10.20 2.08 -0.06
C ASP A 66 -11.22 3.14 0.40
N TRP A 67 -12.48 3.01 -0.04
CA TRP A 67 -13.54 3.97 0.27
C TRP A 67 -14.41 3.56 1.46
N TYR A 68 -14.93 2.33 1.44
CA TYR A 68 -15.79 1.81 2.49
C TYR A 68 -14.97 1.14 3.58
N HIS A 69 -15.25 1.47 4.83
CA HIS A 69 -14.56 0.93 6.00
C HIS A 69 -15.51 0.11 6.85
N LYS A 70 -15.09 -1.06 7.30
CA LYS A 70 -15.83 -1.81 8.33
C LYS A 70 -15.79 -1.02 9.65
N VAL A 71 -16.92 -0.94 10.34
CA VAL A 71 -17.02 -0.30 11.66
C VAL A 71 -16.10 -0.98 12.67
N ASN A 72 -16.09 -2.31 12.62
CA ASN A 72 -15.21 -3.15 13.42
C ASN A 72 -14.54 -4.15 12.48
N GLY A 73 -13.22 -4.15 12.42
CA GLY A 73 -12.50 -5.07 11.56
C GLY A 73 -11.27 -4.47 10.88
N GLU A 74 -10.69 -5.22 9.97
CA GLU A 74 -9.51 -4.81 9.24
C GLU A 74 -9.81 -3.62 8.30
N ALA A 75 -8.80 -2.78 8.10
CA ALA A 75 -8.87 -1.70 7.11
C ALA A 75 -9.05 -2.26 5.69
N PRO A 76 -9.77 -1.55 4.81
CA PRO A 76 -9.97 -1.96 3.43
C PRO A 76 -8.69 -1.90 2.61
N GLY A 77 -8.71 -2.48 1.42
CA GLY A 77 -7.66 -2.28 0.42
C GLY A 77 -6.37 -3.07 0.65
N LYS A 78 -6.40 -4.17 1.38
CA LYS A 78 -5.22 -5.00 1.63
C LYS A 78 -4.54 -5.44 0.33
N GLU A 79 -5.29 -5.99 -0.62
CA GLU A 79 -4.78 -6.41 -1.93
C GLU A 79 -4.43 -5.21 -2.83
N LEU A 80 -5.22 -4.13 -2.73
CA LEU A 80 -4.98 -2.91 -3.48
C LEU A 80 -3.62 -2.28 -3.12
N ARG A 81 -3.28 -2.24 -1.83
CA ARG A 81 -2.00 -1.71 -1.34
C ARG A 81 -0.78 -2.56 -1.70
N LEU A 82 -0.97 -3.86 -1.91
CA LEU A 82 0.14 -4.72 -2.37
C LEU A 82 0.56 -4.44 -3.81
N ARG A 83 -0.36 -4.00 -4.64
CA ARG A 83 -0.13 -3.81 -6.08
C ARG A 83 -0.09 -2.37 -6.55
N SER A 84 -0.46 -1.41 -5.71
CA SER A 84 -0.46 0.00 -6.09
C SER A 84 -0.36 0.92 -4.88
N TYR A 85 0.21 2.11 -5.11
CA TYR A 85 0.28 3.20 -4.13
C TYR A 85 -0.71 4.31 -4.48
N SER A 86 -1.31 4.94 -3.49
CA SER A 86 -1.98 6.21 -3.65
C SER A 86 -0.96 7.36 -3.71
N PRO A 87 -1.30 8.51 -4.31
CA PRO A 87 -0.42 9.69 -4.27
C PRO A 87 -0.01 10.09 -2.85
N LYS A 88 -0.90 9.91 -1.88
CA LYS A 88 -0.62 10.19 -0.47
C LYS A 88 0.43 9.24 0.12
N GLU A 89 0.36 7.94 -0.18
CA GLU A 89 1.38 6.98 0.24
C GLU A 89 2.74 7.30 -0.38
N ILE A 90 2.79 7.68 -1.66
CA ILE A 90 4.02 8.13 -2.33
C ILE A 90 4.57 9.41 -1.68
N GLN A 91 3.70 10.37 -1.36
CA GLN A 91 4.05 11.58 -0.65
C GLN A 91 4.75 11.28 0.69
N GLU A 92 4.16 10.38 1.47
CA GLU A 92 4.72 9.95 2.76
C GLU A 92 6.04 9.21 2.59
N MET A 93 6.16 8.32 1.59
CA MET A 93 7.40 7.58 1.29
C MET A 93 8.55 8.51 0.90
N LEU A 94 8.29 9.49 0.03
CA LEU A 94 9.30 10.43 -0.46
C LEU A 94 9.52 11.61 0.48
N GLY A 95 8.64 11.83 1.47
CA GLY A 95 8.71 12.98 2.37
C GLY A 95 8.58 14.31 1.63
N THR A 96 7.69 14.37 0.67
CA THR A 96 7.41 15.55 -0.17
C THR A 96 5.96 16.02 0.00
N ASP A 97 5.53 17.00 -0.77
CA ASP A 97 4.15 17.46 -0.81
C ASP A 97 3.35 16.79 -1.96
N ASN A 98 2.03 16.92 -1.89
CA ASN A 98 1.13 16.29 -2.85
C ASN A 98 1.31 16.84 -4.29
N ALA A 99 1.55 18.15 -4.44
CA ALA A 99 1.74 18.77 -5.74
C ALA A 99 2.98 18.22 -6.45
N THR A 100 4.07 18.05 -5.70
CA THR A 100 5.31 17.43 -6.19
C THR A 100 5.08 15.99 -6.66
N VAL A 101 4.26 15.19 -5.96
CA VAL A 101 3.94 13.83 -6.41
C VAL A 101 3.26 13.85 -7.77
N TYR A 102 2.22 14.67 -7.95
CA TYR A 102 1.53 14.78 -9.24
C TYR A 102 2.45 15.29 -10.36
N GLU A 103 3.35 16.20 -10.04
CA GLU A 103 4.36 16.70 -10.98
C GLU A 103 5.33 15.58 -11.41
N ILE A 104 5.80 14.77 -10.47
CA ILE A 104 6.63 13.59 -10.72
C ILE A 104 5.91 12.62 -11.66
N LEU A 105 4.67 12.25 -11.33
CA LEU A 105 3.88 11.32 -12.13
C LEU A 105 3.70 11.81 -13.57
N LYS A 106 3.34 13.07 -13.73
CA LYS A 106 3.12 13.69 -15.04
C LYS A 106 4.42 13.84 -15.85
N LYS A 107 5.47 14.39 -15.23
CA LYS A 107 6.74 14.71 -15.91
C LYS A 107 7.48 13.45 -16.37
N ASN A 108 7.37 12.37 -15.64
CA ASN A 108 8.06 11.11 -15.94
C ASN A 108 7.15 10.09 -16.64
N ASN A 109 5.94 10.46 -17.02
CA ASN A 109 4.96 9.57 -17.64
C ASN A 109 4.78 8.23 -16.89
N ILE A 110 4.76 8.30 -15.55
CA ILE A 110 4.58 7.11 -14.72
C ILE A 110 3.16 6.59 -14.93
N GLU A 111 3.03 5.30 -15.18
CA GLU A 111 1.73 4.66 -15.35
C GLU A 111 0.84 4.89 -14.13
N THR A 112 -0.40 5.23 -14.38
CA THR A 112 -1.41 5.44 -13.35
C THR A 112 -2.69 4.69 -13.72
N VAL A 113 -3.38 4.18 -12.71
CA VAL A 113 -4.67 3.53 -12.85
C VAL A 113 -5.70 4.22 -11.97
N THR A 114 -6.96 4.16 -12.36
CA THR A 114 -8.06 4.69 -11.55
C THR A 114 -8.84 3.54 -10.93
N VAL A 115 -8.92 3.55 -9.60
CA VAL A 115 -9.71 2.57 -8.84
C VAL A 115 -10.71 3.34 -7.99
N ASN A 116 -12.01 3.07 -8.17
CA ASN A 116 -13.09 3.77 -7.48
C ASN A 116 -12.94 5.31 -7.55
N GLU A 117 -12.71 5.83 -8.76
CA GLU A 117 -12.53 7.27 -9.03
C GLU A 117 -11.27 7.89 -8.38
N ARG A 118 -10.39 7.09 -7.81
CA ARG A 118 -9.13 7.55 -7.21
C ARG A 118 -7.93 7.09 -8.01
N LEU A 119 -6.99 8.00 -8.18
CA LEU A 119 -5.72 7.74 -8.84
C LEU A 119 -4.86 6.81 -7.98
N ARG A 120 -4.30 5.79 -8.60
CA ARG A 120 -3.31 4.91 -8.00
C ARG A 120 -2.16 4.66 -8.98
N VAL A 121 -0.99 4.40 -8.42
CA VAL A 121 0.22 4.12 -9.19
C VAL A 121 0.59 2.65 -8.98
N PRO A 122 0.68 1.83 -10.02
CA PRO A 122 1.17 0.47 -9.91
C PRO A 122 2.53 0.42 -9.19
N THR A 123 2.71 -0.56 -8.33
CA THR A 123 3.91 -0.69 -7.50
C THR A 123 5.18 -0.83 -8.35
N ASP A 124 5.13 -1.63 -9.40
CA ASP A 124 6.21 -1.83 -10.36
C ASP A 124 6.56 -0.53 -11.10
N ALA A 125 5.57 0.19 -11.64
CA ALA A 125 5.78 1.46 -12.32
C ALA A 125 6.44 2.52 -11.41
N PHE A 126 6.05 2.57 -10.12
CA PHE A 126 6.69 3.45 -9.15
C PHE A 126 8.15 3.07 -8.91
N TRP A 127 8.46 1.79 -8.68
CA TRP A 127 9.81 1.35 -8.37
C TRP A 127 10.73 1.39 -9.59
N ASP A 128 10.23 1.12 -10.79
CA ASP A 128 10.99 1.29 -12.03
C ASP A 128 11.44 2.73 -12.22
N TRP A 129 10.52 3.68 -12.03
CA TRP A 129 10.88 5.10 -12.02
C TRP A 129 11.86 5.43 -10.90
N TYR A 130 11.57 4.98 -9.67
CA TYR A 130 12.40 5.29 -8.50
C TYR A 130 13.85 4.87 -8.68
N HIS A 131 14.09 3.70 -9.22
CA HIS A 131 15.45 3.18 -9.48
C HIS A 131 16.12 3.83 -10.70
N SER A 132 15.38 4.48 -11.58
CA SER A 132 15.93 5.16 -12.77
C SER A 132 16.46 6.57 -12.46
N GLN A 133 16.23 7.09 -11.27
CA GLN A 133 16.59 8.45 -10.88
C GLN A 133 17.34 8.48 -9.53
N SER A 134 18.02 9.60 -9.22
CA SER A 134 18.77 9.78 -7.97
C SER A 134 18.34 10.99 -7.14
N ARG A 135 17.43 11.80 -7.67
CA ARG A 135 16.99 13.06 -7.04
C ARG A 135 16.08 12.83 -5.83
N TYR A 136 15.13 11.92 -5.97
CA TYR A 136 14.16 11.63 -4.92
C TYR A 136 14.55 10.35 -4.21
N ARG A 137 14.62 10.43 -2.88
CA ARG A 137 14.95 9.30 -2.00
C ARG A 137 13.82 9.08 -1.03
N THR A 138 13.46 7.82 -0.79
CA THR A 138 12.51 7.48 0.27
C THR A 138 13.08 7.88 1.63
N GLN A 139 12.21 8.09 2.60
CA GLN A 139 12.65 8.38 3.97
C GLN A 139 13.49 7.25 4.56
N GLU A 140 13.19 6.01 4.19
CA GLU A 140 13.94 4.84 4.62
C GLU A 140 15.36 4.83 4.02
N ASP A 141 15.47 5.09 2.71
CA ASP A 141 16.78 5.15 2.06
C ASP A 141 17.61 6.33 2.53
N ARG A 142 16.99 7.49 2.82
CA ARG A 142 17.70 8.62 3.43
C ARG A 142 18.31 8.26 4.79
N LYS A 143 17.61 7.45 5.59
CA LYS A 143 18.15 6.96 6.87
C LYS A 143 19.34 6.02 6.65
N LYS A 144 19.25 5.14 5.65
CA LYS A 144 20.36 4.25 5.27
C LYS A 144 21.56 5.03 4.75
N ASP A 145 21.31 6.01 3.87
CA ASP A 145 22.33 6.89 3.31
C ASP A 145 23.05 7.69 4.43
N ALA A 146 22.28 8.28 5.35
CA ALA A 146 22.84 9.00 6.50
C ALA A 146 23.67 8.10 7.44
N ALA A 147 23.22 6.86 7.67
CA ALA A 147 23.98 5.89 8.46
C ALA A 147 25.27 5.47 7.75
N ALA A 148 25.22 5.28 6.43
CA ALA A 148 26.42 4.98 5.62
C ALA A 148 27.39 6.15 5.58
N GLU A 149 26.90 7.39 5.47
CA GLU A 149 27.72 8.59 5.54
C GLU A 149 28.39 8.73 6.90
N ALA A 150 27.67 8.54 8.00
CA ALA A 150 28.22 8.58 9.36
C ALA A 150 29.26 7.49 9.64
N ALA A 151 29.15 6.34 8.95
CA ALA A 151 30.11 5.24 9.05
C ALA A 151 31.31 5.39 8.09
N SER A 152 31.29 6.38 7.20
CA SER A 152 32.34 6.62 6.19
C SER A 152 33.19 7.85 6.54
N LEU A 153 34.40 7.86 6.04
CA LEU A 153 35.26 9.05 6.08
C LEU A 153 35.13 9.81 4.75
N SER A 154 34.83 11.10 4.83
CA SER A 154 34.93 11.96 3.67
C SER A 154 36.36 12.15 3.21
N MET A 155 36.56 12.48 1.94
CA MET A 155 37.91 12.77 1.42
C MET A 155 38.66 13.85 2.20
N PRO A 156 38.05 14.95 2.64
CA PRO A 156 38.69 15.93 3.50
C PRO A 156 39.08 15.40 4.88
N GLU A 157 38.26 14.52 5.46
CA GLU A 157 38.56 13.90 6.75
C GLU A 157 39.71 12.90 6.62
N MET A 158 39.70 12.10 5.56
CA MET A 158 40.81 11.17 5.28
C MET A 158 42.10 11.91 5.02
N ALA A 159 42.08 13.00 4.27
CA ALA A 159 43.27 13.85 4.04
C ALA A 159 43.81 14.42 5.33
N ARG A 160 42.96 14.88 6.24
CA ARG A 160 43.35 15.36 7.57
C ARG A 160 43.89 14.25 8.47
N LEU A 161 43.24 13.08 8.45
CA LEU A 161 43.67 11.93 9.25
C LEU A 161 45.02 11.39 8.83
N LEU A 162 45.33 11.41 7.52
CA LEU A 162 46.60 10.95 6.95
C LEU A 162 47.65 12.05 6.83
N ASP A 163 47.34 13.29 7.19
CA ASP A 163 48.16 14.47 7.04
C ASP A 163 48.76 14.62 5.63
N VAL A 164 47.92 14.43 4.62
CA VAL A 164 48.29 14.55 3.20
C VAL A 164 47.28 15.45 2.44
N PRO A 165 47.73 16.06 1.30
CA PRO A 165 46.82 16.79 0.42
C PRO A 165 45.69 15.90 -0.11
N ARG A 166 44.49 16.49 -0.36
CA ARG A 166 43.35 15.79 -0.95
C ARG A 166 43.67 15.09 -2.27
N SER A 167 44.55 15.71 -3.09
CA SER A 167 45.02 15.14 -4.36
C SER A 167 45.74 13.80 -4.16
N THR A 168 46.48 13.64 -3.09
CA THR A 168 47.16 12.39 -2.74
C THR A 168 46.15 11.30 -2.36
N VAL A 169 45.11 11.63 -1.61
CA VAL A 169 44.02 10.69 -1.27
C VAL A 169 43.32 10.20 -2.55
N TYR A 170 43.01 11.09 -3.49
CA TYR A 170 42.43 10.73 -4.79
C TYR A 170 43.38 9.81 -5.57
N GLY A 171 44.67 10.10 -5.58
CA GLY A 171 45.69 9.27 -6.25
C GLY A 171 45.73 7.85 -5.68
N ILE A 172 45.76 7.72 -4.34
CA ILE A 172 45.77 6.42 -3.67
C ILE A 172 44.51 5.58 -4.00
N LEU A 173 43.33 6.21 -3.98
CA LEU A 173 42.08 5.52 -4.26
C LEU A 173 41.92 5.14 -5.74
N SER A 174 42.43 5.99 -6.65
CA SER A 174 42.41 5.72 -8.09
C SER A 174 43.40 4.61 -8.50
N SER A 175 44.52 4.48 -7.82
CA SER A 175 45.52 3.46 -8.12
C SER A 175 45.11 2.04 -7.67
N LYS A 176 44.07 1.92 -6.83
CA LYS A 176 43.52 0.63 -6.36
C LYS A 176 42.34 0.12 -7.20
N LYS A 177 42.15 0.57 -8.44
CA LYS A 177 41.25 -0.10 -9.37
C LYS A 177 41.92 -1.39 -9.88
N TYR A 178 41.65 -2.49 -9.18
CA TYR A 178 41.82 -3.84 -9.68
C TYR A 178 40.51 -4.32 -10.26
#